data_3336edb938eef1959ff542176d259ad3
#
_entry.id   3336edb938eef1959ff542176d259ad3
#
_cell.length_a   1.000
_cell.length_b   1.000
_cell.length_c   1.000
_cell.angle_alpha   90.00
_cell.angle_beta   90.00
_cell.angle_gamma   90.00
#
_symmetry.space_group_name_H-M   'P 1'
#
loop_
_entity.id
_entity.type
_entity.pdbx_description
1 polymer ?
#
loop_
_entity_poly.entity_id
_entity_poly.type
_entity_poly.pdbx_seq_one_letter_code
_entity_poly.pdbx_strand_id
1 'polypeptide(L)' 'NTPIHFNSHEGQEFNLVIEGRMLLNINGKELILNPGDSLYFDSSIPHGMMALDDKTVKFLAVIL' A
#
# COMPACT_ATOMS: atom_id res chain seq x y z
N ASN A 1 4.33 10.48 -12.64
CA ASN A 1 3.69 9.60 -11.65
C ASN A 1 3.23 8.31 -12.29
N THR A 2 3.52 7.21 -11.64
CA THR A 2 3.09 5.90 -12.10
C THR A 2 1.64 5.68 -11.73
N PRO A 3 0.78 5.28 -12.68
CA PRO A 3 -0.60 4.95 -12.34
C PRO A 3 -0.66 3.80 -11.32
N ILE A 4 -1.70 3.82 -10.49
CA ILE A 4 -1.92 2.76 -9.53
C ILE A 4 -2.39 1.51 -10.27
N HIS A 5 -1.73 0.40 -9.99
CA HIS A 5 -2.15 -0.91 -10.46
C HIS A 5 -2.90 -1.61 -9.34
N PHE A 6 -4.12 -2.04 -9.61
CA PHE A 6 -4.93 -2.72 -8.62
C PHE A 6 -4.73 -4.22 -8.72
N ASN A 7 -4.55 -4.85 -7.56
CA ASN A 7 -4.40 -6.28 -7.43
C ASN A 7 -5.46 -6.82 -6.48
N SER A 8 -5.79 -8.08 -6.62
CA SER A 8 -6.55 -8.80 -5.62
C SER A 8 -6.10 -10.25 -5.62
N HIS A 9 -6.01 -10.84 -4.45
CA HIS A 9 -5.62 -12.24 -4.29
C HIS A 9 -6.17 -12.74 -2.95
N GLU A 10 -6.28 -14.04 -2.81
CA GLU A 10 -6.76 -14.63 -1.55
C GLU A 10 -5.74 -14.40 -0.45
N GLY A 11 -6.24 -14.24 0.77
CA GLY A 11 -5.43 -14.08 1.96
C GLY A 11 -5.49 -12.68 2.52
N GLN A 12 -4.46 -12.35 3.25
CA GLN A 12 -4.37 -11.08 3.95
C GLN A 12 -2.99 -10.47 3.72
N GLU A 13 -2.92 -9.15 3.84
CA GLU A 13 -1.68 -8.44 3.63
C GLU A 13 -1.45 -7.42 4.73
N PHE A 14 -0.20 -7.35 5.19
CA PHE A 14 0.27 -6.35 6.14
C PHE A 14 1.33 -5.50 5.46
N ASN A 15 1.19 -4.19 5.52
CA ASN A 15 2.18 -3.25 4.99
C ASN A 15 2.68 -2.33 6.09
N LEU A 16 3.98 -2.15 6.16
CA LEU A 16 4.64 -1.21 7.07
C LEU A 16 5.56 -0.32 6.26
N VAL A 17 5.34 1.00 6.31
CA VAL A 17 6.19 1.94 5.60
C VAL A 17 7.44 2.21 6.43
N ILE A 18 8.60 2.04 5.82
CA ILE A 18 9.89 2.24 6.47
C ILE A 18 10.46 3.61 6.10
N GLU A 19 10.37 3.99 4.82
CA GLU A 19 10.93 5.24 4.32
C GLU A 19 10.04 5.79 3.21
N GLY A 20 9.85 7.10 3.19
CA GLY A 20 9.01 7.78 2.21
C GLY A 20 7.53 7.74 2.57
N ARG A 21 6.69 8.30 1.70
CA ARG A 21 5.24 8.30 1.89
C ARG A 21 4.58 7.51 0.79
N MET A 22 3.56 6.78 1.13
CA MET A 22 2.87 5.90 0.21
C MET A 22 1.37 6.17 0.22
N LEU A 23 0.78 6.26 -0.97
CA LEU A 23 -0.67 6.27 -1.12
C LEU A 23 -1.12 4.83 -1.28
N LEU A 24 -2.06 4.41 -0.45
CA LEU A 24 -2.66 3.09 -0.53
C LEU A 24 -4.13 3.25 -0.86
N ASN A 25 -4.57 2.62 -1.95
CA ASN A 25 -5.97 2.63 -2.36
C ASN A 25 -6.55 1.25 -2.10
N ILE A 26 -7.59 1.18 -1.27
CA ILE A 26 -8.27 -0.06 -0.94
C ILE A 26 -9.74 0.12 -1.33
N ASN A 27 -10.14 -0.59 -2.36
CA ASN A 27 -11.52 -0.57 -2.87
C ASN A 27 -12.02 0.86 -3.11
N GLY A 28 -11.15 1.73 -3.66
CA GLY A 28 -11.47 3.12 -3.94
C GLY A 28 -11.22 4.09 -2.80
N LYS A 29 -10.92 3.60 -1.59
CA LYS A 29 -10.62 4.45 -0.45
C LYS A 29 -9.13 4.71 -0.39
N GLU A 30 -8.73 5.98 -0.33
CA GLU A 30 -7.34 6.36 -0.33
C GLU A 30 -6.84 6.67 1.08
N LEU A 31 -5.66 6.13 1.40
CA LEU A 31 -5.00 6.35 2.67
C LEU A 31 -3.55 6.72 2.40
N ILE A 32 -3.03 7.69 3.14
CA ILE A 32 -1.62 8.06 3.06
C ILE A 32 -0.91 7.49 4.27
N LEU A 33 0.13 6.70 4.00
CA LEU A 33 0.97 6.11 5.02
C LEU A 33 2.31 6.81 5.07
N ASN A 34 2.68 7.29 6.25
CA ASN A 34 3.98 7.90 6.53
C ASN A 34 4.93 6.84 7.12
N PRO A 35 6.24 7.13 7.18
CA PRO A 35 7.16 6.19 7.83
C PRO A 35 6.68 5.80 9.23
N GLY A 36 6.67 4.52 9.52
CA GLY A 36 6.18 3.97 10.77
C GLY A 36 4.70 3.60 10.77
N ASP A 37 3.94 4.05 9.77
CA ASP A 37 2.54 3.67 9.66
C ASP A 37 2.41 2.26 9.07
N SER A 38 1.38 1.55 9.50
CA SER A 38 1.11 0.21 9.01
C SER A 38 -0.38 0.00 8.78
N LEU A 39 -0.69 -0.96 7.94
CA LEU A 39 -2.07 -1.33 7.64
C LEU A 39 -2.16 -2.82 7.38
N TYR A 40 -3.22 -3.42 7.87
CA TYR A 40 -3.53 -4.83 7.68
C TYR A 40 -4.91 -4.92 7.00
N PHE A 41 -5.00 -5.66 5.90
CA PHE A 41 -6.24 -5.71 5.15
C PHE A 41 -6.40 -7.05 4.41
N ASP A 42 -7.64 -7.32 3.99
CA ASP A 42 -7.97 -8.49 3.21
C ASP A 42 -7.52 -8.28 1.76
N SER A 43 -6.62 -9.12 1.29
CA SER A 43 -6.04 -9.00 -0.04
C SER A 43 -7.02 -9.32 -1.18
N SER A 44 -8.16 -9.93 -0.86
CA SER A 44 -9.16 -10.20 -1.88
C SER A 44 -9.89 -8.93 -2.34
N ILE A 45 -9.79 -7.87 -1.56
CA ILE A 45 -10.32 -6.56 -1.92
C ILE A 45 -9.35 -5.90 -2.91
N PRO A 46 -9.83 -5.34 -4.03
CA PRO A 46 -8.95 -4.64 -4.97
C PRO A 46 -8.16 -3.55 -4.25
N HIS A 47 -6.84 -3.59 -4.41
CA HIS A 47 -5.95 -2.64 -3.75
C HIS A 47 -4.78 -2.28 -4.65
N GLY A 48 -4.20 -1.12 -4.41
CA GLY A 48 -3.03 -0.66 -5.14
C GLY A 48 -2.30 0.39 -4.33
N MET A 49 -1.05 0.65 -4.71
CA MET A 49 -0.21 1.59 -3.98
C MET A 49 0.65 2.40 -4.94
N MET A 50 1.05 3.58 -4.48
CA MET A 50 1.85 4.49 -5.27
C MET A 50 2.77 5.29 -4.34
N ALA A 51 4.02 5.44 -4.76
CA ALA A 51 4.96 6.33 -4.05
C ALA A 51 4.55 7.77 -4.26
N LEU A 52 4.68 8.58 -3.22
CA LEU A 52 4.38 10.00 -3.25
C LEU A 52 5.68 10.82 -3.31
N ASP A 53 5.52 12.14 -3.56
CA ASP A 53 6.59 13.13 -3.49
C ASP A 53 7.74 12.87 -4.48
N ASP A 54 7.48 12.14 -5.56
CA ASP A 54 8.51 11.75 -6.54
C ASP A 54 9.72 11.11 -5.88
N LYS A 55 9.50 10.36 -4.80
CA LYS A 55 10.54 9.69 -4.03
C LYS A 55 10.29 8.20 -3.97
N THR A 56 11.37 7.46 -3.81
CA THR A 56 11.30 6.02 -3.58
C THR A 56 10.69 5.76 -2.20
N VAL A 57 9.79 4.79 -2.14
CA VAL A 57 9.21 4.33 -0.88
C VAL A 57 9.77 2.94 -0.57
N LYS A 58 10.22 2.76 0.66
CA LYS A 58 10.62 1.45 1.18
C LYS A 58 9.56 0.99 2.15
N PHE A 59 9.04 -0.19 1.94
CA PHE A 59 8.03 -0.75 2.82
C PHE A 59 8.18 -2.26 2.91
N LEU A 60 7.72 -2.80 4.03
CA LEU A 60 7.65 -4.24 4.25
C LEU A 60 6.23 -4.70 3.92
N ALA A 61 6.10 -5.71 3.09
CA ALA A 61 4.81 -6.32 2.79
C ALA A 61 4.87 -7.78 3.21
N VAL A 62 3.93 -8.18 4.04
CA VAL A 62 3.78 -9.58 4.46
C VAL A 62 2.46 -10.08 3.90
N ILE A 63 2.51 -11.12 3.09
CA ILE A 63 1.33 -11.72 2.46
C ILE A 63 1.09 -13.07 3.07
N LEU A 64 -0.09 -13.27 3.61
CA LEU A 64 -0.47 -14.49 4.31
C LEU A 64 -1.44 -15.33 3.51
#